data_8d29c7387d41d4cf6781f76653ccbb23
#
_entry.id   8d29c7387d41d4cf6781f76653ccbb23
#
_cell.length_a   1.000
_cell.length_b   1.000
_cell.length_c   1.000
_cell.angle_alpha   90.00
_cell.angle_beta   90.00
_cell.angle_gamma   90.00
#
_symmetry.space_group_name_H-M   'P 1'
#
loop_
_entity.id
_entity.type
_entity.pdbx_description
1 polymer ?
#
loop_
_entity_poly.entity_id
_entity_poly.type
_entity_poly.pdbx_seq_one_letter_code
_entity_poly.pdbx_strand_id
1 'polypeptide(L)'
;MRKHFKGAKLCFALSLSICLTLCGCEKKETKREIKAEYTLEQLREESKNFKAEYPNLDLSKTKIIIPDGDNIEELIFPVDINIGESEENFEKVKNNVYENIRLLTGKDKVEEKYVKYSACEKEVLLKDVTKEDRMISLIGTPEHKEREKERNIDPEESKSAYGFMIGYSDGDYSTLLWGSSFMCEFTNKRVSGTWKKKYYEAGHRPPDDNIVRSIDISKDSIDDVSYVLDGKEVPLKNAIEYVEENIGKTGYHYAASPFLTYEVIHVDVIKYGGDKYYYAMELKALYKGIPFSSDMYAAGYPLEGEVDYEIFSETHHVSMLAENSMDFIWSSANNYEEKKEGEVYDKFLSIDDAMYLVSNAVSSSTTLHCDRVELLYRTEFHKDSTYYCIKEVQCHPVYQVRCVNTGLPDYPVLFFNVDAITGMVEGMDTLI
;
A
#
# COMPACT_ATOMS: atom_id res chain seq x y z
N MET A 1 -16.40 39.21 14.44
CA MET A 1 -14.95 39.37 14.65
C MET A 1 -14.18 38.76 13.47
N ARG A 2 -14.32 39.31 12.29
CA ARG A 2 -13.63 38.84 11.06
C ARG A 2 -13.05 40.03 10.30
N LYS A 3 -11.95 40.63 10.80
CA LYS A 3 -11.26 41.73 10.08
C LYS A 3 -9.74 41.84 10.32
N HIS A 4 -9.09 40.87 10.98
CA HIS A 4 -7.64 41.03 11.29
C HIS A 4 -6.68 40.02 10.66
N PHE A 5 -7.14 39.17 9.70
CA PHE A 5 -6.24 38.18 9.08
C PHE A 5 -5.74 38.49 7.69
N LYS A 6 -6.18 39.61 7.07
CA LYS A 6 -5.69 40.00 5.72
C LYS A 6 -4.34 40.74 5.70
N GLY A 7 -3.87 41.21 6.84
CA GLY A 7 -2.59 41.92 6.93
C GLY A 7 -1.36 41.02 7.03
N ALA A 8 -1.48 39.86 7.64
CA ALA A 8 -0.32 38.99 7.87
C ALA A 8 0.18 38.26 6.61
N LYS A 9 -0.73 37.93 5.69
CA LYS A 9 -0.34 37.25 4.42
C LYS A 9 0.43 38.16 3.45
N LEU A 10 0.21 39.46 3.51
CA LEU A 10 0.92 40.42 2.64
C LEU A 10 2.35 40.73 3.12
N CYS A 11 2.59 40.66 4.43
CA CYS A 11 3.93 40.82 4.98
C CYS A 11 4.83 39.63 4.76
N PHE A 12 4.26 38.41 4.74
CA PHE A 12 5.02 37.17 4.48
C PHE A 12 5.47 37.07 3.01
N ALA A 13 4.59 37.46 2.07
CA ALA A 13 4.92 37.47 0.64
C ALA A 13 5.98 38.54 0.30
N LEU A 14 6.01 39.69 1.01
CA LEU A 14 7.03 40.70 0.79
C LEU A 14 8.39 40.36 1.41
N SER A 15 8.41 39.64 2.54
CA SER A 15 9.68 39.20 3.14
C SER A 15 10.35 38.06 2.34
N LEU A 16 9.58 37.16 1.73
CA LEU A 16 10.14 36.14 0.84
C LEU A 16 10.71 36.76 -0.46
N SER A 17 10.03 37.75 -1.05
CA SER A 17 10.53 38.43 -2.25
C SER A 17 11.82 39.23 -2.00
N ILE A 18 12.06 39.73 -0.79
CA ILE A 18 13.27 40.49 -0.47
C ILE A 18 14.45 39.55 -0.16
N CYS A 19 14.22 38.35 0.36
CA CYS A 19 15.29 37.36 0.54
C CYS A 19 15.78 36.78 -0.78
N LEU A 20 14.91 36.65 -1.80
CA LEU A 20 15.30 36.14 -3.12
C LEU A 20 16.13 37.13 -3.97
N THR A 21 16.14 38.43 -3.61
CA THR A 21 16.90 39.45 -4.37
C THR A 21 18.29 39.76 -3.79
N LEU A 22 18.69 39.16 -2.65
CA LEU A 22 20.00 39.45 -2.03
C LEU A 22 21.02 38.30 -2.11
N CYS A 23 20.67 37.13 -2.65
CA CYS A 23 21.61 36.06 -2.98
C CYS A 23 21.94 36.07 -4.48
N GLY A 24 22.47 37.18 -4.95
CA GLY A 24 22.98 37.32 -6.30
C GLY A 24 24.38 36.70 -6.43
N CYS A 25 24.42 35.40 -6.68
CA CYS A 25 25.43 34.74 -7.50
C CYS A 25 24.71 33.66 -8.31
N GLU A 26 23.94 34.11 -9.29
CA GLU A 26 23.43 33.20 -10.33
C GLU A 26 24.64 32.66 -11.14
N LYS A 27 25.17 31.51 -10.73
CA LYS A 27 25.58 30.58 -11.74
C LYS A 27 24.32 30.28 -12.55
N LYS A 28 24.30 30.63 -13.82
CA LYS A 28 23.34 30.09 -14.79
C LYS A 28 23.54 28.58 -14.80
N GLU A 29 22.89 27.87 -13.90
CA GLU A 29 22.66 26.44 -14.06
C GLU A 29 21.78 26.33 -15.29
N THR A 30 22.35 25.81 -16.38
CA THR A 30 21.59 25.37 -17.54
C THR A 30 20.58 24.37 -16.98
N LYS A 31 19.30 24.75 -16.99
CA LYS A 31 18.22 23.87 -16.52
C LYS A 31 18.38 22.54 -17.25
N ARG A 32 18.65 21.46 -16.53
CA ARG A 32 18.79 20.12 -17.09
C ARG A 32 17.47 19.77 -17.79
N GLU A 33 17.54 19.37 -19.04
CA GLU A 33 16.38 18.93 -19.77
C GLU A 33 16.10 17.47 -19.36
N ILE A 34 14.93 17.24 -18.78
CA ILE A 34 14.49 15.94 -18.28
C ILE A 34 13.55 15.33 -19.33
N LYS A 35 13.90 14.13 -19.83
CA LYS A 35 13.13 13.45 -20.87
C LYS A 35 13.19 11.93 -20.72
N ALA A 36 12.08 11.28 -20.97
CA ALA A 36 11.98 9.82 -21.02
C ALA A 36 12.54 9.33 -22.38
N GLU A 37 13.79 8.91 -22.38
CA GLU A 37 14.50 8.45 -23.61
C GLU A 37 15.17 7.07 -23.45
N TYR A 38 15.21 6.50 -22.23
CA TYR A 38 15.89 5.27 -21.90
C TYR A 38 14.96 4.06 -22.00
N THR A 39 15.37 3.00 -22.65
CA THR A 39 14.70 1.69 -22.60
C THR A 39 15.01 0.98 -21.28
N LEU A 40 14.21 -0.04 -20.91
CA LEU A 40 14.49 -0.87 -19.72
C LEU A 40 15.86 -1.55 -19.81
N GLU A 41 16.30 -1.99 -21.01
CA GLU A 41 17.64 -2.54 -21.20
C GLU A 41 18.73 -1.50 -20.88
N GLN A 42 18.58 -0.27 -21.37
CA GLN A 42 19.53 0.82 -21.07
C GLN A 42 19.54 1.16 -19.58
N LEU A 43 18.39 1.15 -18.91
CA LEU A 43 18.30 1.35 -17.46
C LEU A 43 18.98 0.24 -16.67
N ARG A 44 18.85 -1.03 -17.11
CA ARG A 44 19.57 -2.17 -16.50
C ARG A 44 21.08 -2.04 -16.68
N GLU A 45 21.55 -1.53 -17.80
CA GLU A 45 22.99 -1.26 -17.99
C GLU A 45 23.44 -0.04 -17.15
N GLU A 46 22.64 1.02 -17.09
CA GLU A 46 22.92 2.17 -16.23
C GLU A 46 23.01 1.75 -14.76
N SER A 47 22.07 0.92 -14.27
CA SER A 47 22.02 0.47 -12.88
C SER A 47 23.27 -0.28 -12.42
N LYS A 48 23.91 -1.05 -13.30
CA LYS A 48 25.15 -1.81 -13.00
C LYS A 48 26.35 -0.90 -12.77
N ASN A 49 26.35 0.28 -13.39
CA ASN A 49 27.48 1.20 -13.41
C ASN A 49 27.15 2.57 -12.81
N PHE A 50 25.99 2.69 -12.19
CA PHE A 50 25.49 3.96 -11.68
C PHE A 50 26.43 4.56 -10.66
N LYS A 51 26.88 5.78 -10.95
CA LYS A 51 27.77 6.58 -10.09
C LYS A 51 27.40 8.04 -10.25
N ALA A 52 26.47 8.49 -9.46
CA ALA A 52 26.12 9.89 -9.38
C ALA A 52 26.44 10.43 -7.98
N GLU A 53 26.79 11.69 -7.91
CA GLU A 53 27.10 12.39 -6.66
C GLU A 53 26.14 13.57 -6.52
N TYR A 54 25.36 13.57 -5.46
CA TYR A 54 24.47 14.65 -5.09
C TYR A 54 24.81 15.14 -3.68
N PRO A 55 24.84 16.45 -3.42
CA PRO A 55 25.32 16.98 -2.15
C PRO A 55 24.46 16.60 -0.95
N ASN A 56 23.20 16.24 -1.19
CA ASN A 56 22.18 15.94 -0.19
C ASN A 56 21.67 14.50 -0.24
N LEU A 57 22.24 13.65 -1.12
CA LEU A 57 21.92 12.23 -1.20
C LEU A 57 23.20 11.39 -1.10
N ASP A 58 23.27 10.49 -0.14
CA ASP A 58 24.31 9.48 -0.08
C ASP A 58 23.83 8.21 -0.79
N LEU A 59 24.41 7.96 -1.96
CA LEU A 59 24.07 6.83 -2.83
C LEU A 59 25.11 5.70 -2.77
N SER A 60 26.06 5.76 -1.85
CA SER A 60 27.23 4.87 -1.83
C SER A 60 26.90 3.37 -1.66
N LYS A 61 25.72 3.06 -1.12
CA LYS A 61 25.23 1.69 -0.87
C LYS A 61 23.87 1.43 -1.50
N THR A 62 23.43 2.29 -2.41
CA THR A 62 22.12 2.19 -3.03
C THR A 62 22.02 0.95 -3.90
N LYS A 63 21.02 0.10 -3.65
CA LYS A 63 20.64 -0.97 -4.56
C LYS A 63 19.64 -0.43 -5.58
N ILE A 64 19.93 -0.60 -6.86
CA ILE A 64 19.04 -0.18 -7.94
C ILE A 64 18.43 -1.42 -8.58
N ILE A 65 17.11 -1.46 -8.68
CA ILE A 65 16.33 -2.60 -9.18
C ILE A 65 15.49 -2.12 -10.35
N ILE A 66 15.78 -2.65 -11.52
CA ILE A 66 15.02 -2.44 -12.75
C ILE A 66 14.39 -3.78 -13.15
N PRO A 67 13.06 -3.84 -13.36
CA PRO A 67 12.38 -5.08 -13.70
C PRO A 67 12.84 -5.64 -15.05
N ASP A 68 12.61 -6.94 -15.24
CA ASP A 68 12.80 -7.58 -16.52
C ASP A 68 11.69 -7.18 -17.51
N GLY A 69 11.94 -7.36 -18.82
CA GLY A 69 11.00 -7.00 -19.88
C GLY A 69 11.50 -5.87 -20.77
N ASP A 70 10.70 -5.50 -21.77
CA ASP A 70 11.05 -4.49 -22.78
C ASP A 70 10.23 -3.20 -22.62
N ASN A 71 9.08 -3.29 -21.98
CA ASN A 71 8.16 -2.17 -21.74
C ASN A 71 7.37 -2.36 -20.44
N ILE A 72 6.73 -1.29 -19.99
CA ILE A 72 5.79 -1.31 -18.89
C ILE A 72 4.46 -0.77 -19.41
N GLU A 73 3.40 -1.52 -19.17
CA GLU A 73 2.05 -1.16 -19.55
C GLU A 73 1.37 -0.42 -18.40
N GLU A 74 0.79 0.73 -18.65
CA GLU A 74 -0.10 1.37 -17.70
C GLU A 74 -1.27 0.43 -17.39
N LEU A 75 -1.60 0.26 -16.11
CA LEU A 75 -2.70 -0.58 -15.72
C LEU A 75 -3.88 0.30 -15.29
N ILE A 76 -5.02 0.08 -15.92
CA ILE A 76 -6.26 0.81 -15.64
C ILE A 76 -7.34 -0.20 -15.34
N PHE A 77 -7.85 -0.17 -14.11
CA PHE A 77 -8.90 -1.07 -13.66
C PHE A 77 -10.13 -0.26 -13.29
N PRO A 78 -11.26 -0.47 -13.97
CA PRO A 78 -12.52 0.05 -13.50
C PRO A 78 -12.85 -0.61 -12.15
N VAL A 79 -13.16 0.20 -11.18
CA VAL A 79 -13.56 -0.28 -9.85
C VAL A 79 -14.97 0.22 -9.58
N ASP A 80 -15.93 -0.68 -9.55
CA ASP A 80 -17.26 -0.38 -9.07
C ASP A 80 -17.45 -0.98 -7.68
N ILE A 81 -16.94 -0.29 -6.67
CA ILE A 81 -17.19 -0.64 -5.27
C ILE A 81 -18.49 -0.04 -4.73
N ASN A 82 -19.25 0.65 -5.58
CA ASN A 82 -20.56 1.16 -5.20
C ASN A 82 -21.56 0.01 -5.11
N ILE A 83 -21.54 -0.71 -4.00
CA ILE A 83 -22.56 -1.71 -3.69
C ILE A 83 -23.90 -1.10 -3.25
N GLY A 84 -23.94 0.23 -3.04
CA GLY A 84 -25.10 0.91 -2.51
C GLY A 84 -26.31 0.79 -3.44
N GLU A 85 -26.21 1.28 -4.66
CA GLU A 85 -27.32 1.29 -5.61
C GLU A 85 -27.39 0.04 -6.49
N SER A 86 -26.22 -0.53 -6.85
CA SER A 86 -26.12 -1.68 -7.74
C SER A 86 -26.41 -2.99 -7.02
N GLU A 87 -27.51 -3.65 -7.41
CA GLU A 87 -27.84 -5.00 -6.93
C GLU A 87 -26.86 -6.03 -7.48
N GLU A 88 -26.45 -5.89 -8.73
CA GLU A 88 -25.52 -6.79 -9.40
C GLU A 88 -24.16 -6.80 -8.71
N ASN A 89 -23.61 -5.62 -8.42
CA ASN A 89 -22.34 -5.48 -7.73
C ASN A 89 -22.41 -6.04 -6.31
N PHE A 90 -23.50 -5.79 -5.60
CA PHE A 90 -23.69 -6.34 -4.26
C PHE A 90 -23.73 -7.87 -4.27
N GLU A 91 -24.45 -8.48 -5.21
CA GLU A 91 -24.52 -9.94 -5.32
C GLU A 91 -23.14 -10.53 -5.72
N LYS A 92 -22.39 -9.86 -6.58
CA LYS A 92 -21.01 -10.25 -6.91
C LYS A 92 -20.13 -10.25 -5.65
N VAL A 93 -20.12 -9.13 -4.90
CA VAL A 93 -19.38 -9.00 -3.63
C VAL A 93 -19.79 -10.08 -2.63
N LYS A 94 -21.10 -10.29 -2.46
CA LYS A 94 -21.63 -11.30 -1.54
C LYS A 94 -21.16 -12.71 -1.90
N ASN A 95 -21.22 -13.07 -3.17
CA ASN A 95 -20.78 -14.40 -3.64
C ASN A 95 -19.27 -14.59 -3.43
N ASN A 96 -18.46 -13.58 -3.73
CA ASN A 96 -17.01 -13.62 -3.53
C ASN A 96 -16.67 -13.77 -2.04
N VAL A 97 -17.38 -13.08 -1.15
CA VAL A 97 -17.17 -13.21 0.31
C VAL A 97 -17.45 -14.65 0.77
N TYR A 98 -18.56 -15.26 0.34
CA TYR A 98 -18.84 -16.66 0.71
C TYR A 98 -17.80 -17.64 0.14
N GLU A 99 -17.35 -17.42 -1.09
CA GLU A 99 -16.31 -18.23 -1.70
C GLU A 99 -14.98 -18.13 -0.95
N ASN A 100 -14.57 -16.92 -0.62
CA ASN A 100 -13.36 -16.66 0.15
C ASN A 100 -13.39 -17.31 1.53
N ILE A 101 -14.53 -17.22 2.23
CA ILE A 101 -14.69 -17.89 3.53
C ILE A 101 -14.52 -19.40 3.37
N ARG A 102 -15.08 -20.01 2.32
CA ARG A 102 -14.92 -21.46 2.06
C ARG A 102 -13.46 -21.83 1.81
N LEU A 103 -12.79 -21.08 0.95
CA LEU A 103 -11.38 -21.31 0.62
C LEU A 103 -10.48 -21.20 1.85
N LEU A 104 -10.60 -20.11 2.60
CA LEU A 104 -9.76 -19.83 3.75
C LEU A 104 -10.01 -20.78 4.93
N THR A 105 -11.26 -21.20 5.13
CA THR A 105 -11.63 -22.05 6.26
C THR A 105 -11.60 -23.54 5.93
N GLY A 106 -11.53 -23.91 4.66
CA GLY A 106 -11.68 -25.30 4.18
C GLY A 106 -13.08 -25.89 4.42
N LYS A 107 -14.09 -25.04 4.67
CA LYS A 107 -15.46 -25.49 4.94
C LYS A 107 -16.24 -25.61 3.64
N ASP A 108 -16.88 -26.76 3.41
CA ASP A 108 -17.75 -26.95 2.25
C ASP A 108 -18.95 -25.99 2.24
N LYS A 109 -19.41 -25.58 3.43
CA LYS A 109 -20.58 -24.71 3.60
C LYS A 109 -20.34 -23.66 4.67
N VAL A 110 -20.59 -22.41 4.31
CA VAL A 110 -20.60 -21.27 5.23
C VAL A 110 -22.00 -21.14 5.84
N GLU A 111 -22.09 -21.07 7.17
CA GLU A 111 -23.34 -20.79 7.85
C GLU A 111 -23.63 -19.30 7.82
N GLU A 112 -24.67 -18.90 7.11
CA GLU A 112 -25.06 -17.50 6.88
C GLU A 112 -25.25 -16.67 8.16
N LYS A 113 -25.62 -17.33 9.28
CA LYS A 113 -25.79 -16.65 10.58
C LYS A 113 -24.51 -16.02 11.13
N TYR A 114 -23.35 -16.41 10.61
CA TYR A 114 -22.05 -15.89 11.01
C TYR A 114 -21.52 -14.79 10.07
N VAL A 115 -22.23 -14.49 8.97
CA VAL A 115 -21.80 -13.49 8.00
C VAL A 115 -22.66 -12.25 8.13
N LYS A 116 -22.03 -11.11 8.49
CA LYS A 116 -22.70 -9.86 8.81
C LYS A 116 -22.21 -8.74 7.91
N TYR A 117 -23.13 -7.85 7.60
CA TYR A 117 -22.88 -6.57 6.95
C TYR A 117 -23.09 -5.46 7.96
N SER A 118 -22.17 -4.52 8.03
CA SER A 118 -22.24 -3.38 8.94
C SER A 118 -21.95 -2.07 8.19
N ALA A 119 -22.77 -1.06 8.44
CA ALA A 119 -22.56 0.31 7.97
C ALA A 119 -23.13 1.30 9.01
N CYS A 120 -22.38 2.34 9.34
CA CYS A 120 -22.80 3.38 10.30
C CYS A 120 -23.44 2.80 11.59
N GLU A 121 -22.79 1.83 12.23
CA GLU A 121 -23.26 1.13 13.42
C GLU A 121 -24.51 0.25 13.25
N LYS A 122 -25.11 0.20 12.08
CA LYS A 122 -26.16 -0.76 11.76
C LYS A 122 -25.51 -2.08 11.32
N GLU A 123 -25.95 -3.19 11.92
CA GLU A 123 -25.48 -4.53 11.60
C GLU A 123 -26.67 -5.42 11.23
N VAL A 124 -26.56 -6.14 10.09
CA VAL A 124 -27.55 -7.10 9.62
C VAL A 124 -26.86 -8.35 9.08
N LEU A 125 -27.56 -9.48 8.95
CA LEU A 125 -27.00 -10.64 8.27
C LEU A 125 -26.80 -10.30 6.79
N LEU A 126 -25.66 -10.73 6.20
CA LEU A 126 -25.34 -10.42 4.79
C LEU A 126 -26.45 -10.87 3.83
N LYS A 127 -27.08 -12.00 4.11
CA LYS A 127 -28.21 -12.52 3.30
C LYS A 127 -29.48 -11.66 3.34
N ASP A 128 -29.65 -10.88 4.39
CA ASP A 128 -30.85 -10.08 4.65
C ASP A 128 -30.65 -8.58 4.33
N VAL A 129 -29.49 -8.22 3.76
CA VAL A 129 -29.15 -6.86 3.39
C VAL A 129 -30.09 -6.33 2.31
N THR A 130 -30.74 -5.22 2.58
CA THR A 130 -31.63 -4.52 1.65
C THR A 130 -30.93 -3.41 0.89
N LYS A 131 -31.57 -2.85 -0.13
CA LYS A 131 -31.05 -1.66 -0.80
C LYS A 131 -30.88 -0.48 0.18
N GLU A 132 -31.82 -0.33 1.12
CA GLU A 132 -31.74 0.73 2.14
C GLU A 132 -30.51 0.56 3.05
N ASP A 133 -30.19 -0.69 3.45
CA ASP A 133 -29.00 -0.97 4.24
C ASP A 133 -27.72 -0.60 3.48
N ARG A 134 -27.66 -0.91 2.18
CA ARG A 134 -26.51 -0.56 1.35
C ARG A 134 -26.36 0.95 1.17
N MET A 135 -27.49 1.67 1.00
CA MET A 135 -27.46 3.12 0.87
C MET A 135 -26.93 3.82 2.14
N ILE A 136 -27.04 3.21 3.32
CA ILE A 136 -26.45 3.74 4.56
C ILE A 136 -24.93 3.89 4.44
N SER A 137 -24.25 3.00 3.73
CA SER A 137 -22.81 3.12 3.50
C SER A 137 -22.41 4.35 2.68
N LEU A 138 -23.34 4.90 1.90
CA LEU A 138 -23.12 6.07 1.06
C LEU A 138 -23.56 7.38 1.71
N ILE A 139 -24.71 7.35 2.37
CA ILE A 139 -25.36 8.60 2.84
C ILE A 139 -25.44 8.71 4.37
N GLY A 140 -25.04 7.68 5.11
CA GLY A 140 -25.16 7.61 6.56
C GLY A 140 -26.61 7.49 7.07
N THR A 141 -26.78 7.23 8.36
CA THR A 141 -28.10 7.32 9.01
C THR A 141 -28.39 8.74 9.48
N PRO A 142 -29.67 9.12 9.67
CA PRO A 142 -30.03 10.43 10.24
C PRO A 142 -29.35 10.68 11.60
N GLU A 143 -29.30 9.66 12.47
CA GLU A 143 -28.69 9.73 13.80
C GLU A 143 -27.18 9.92 13.71
N HIS A 144 -26.54 9.29 12.76
CA HIS A 144 -25.10 9.45 12.50
C HIS A 144 -24.78 10.88 12.07
N LYS A 145 -25.55 11.42 11.12
CA LYS A 145 -25.40 12.81 10.66
C LYS A 145 -25.66 13.84 11.77
N GLU A 146 -26.57 13.56 12.69
CA GLU A 146 -26.84 14.45 13.82
C GLU A 146 -25.66 14.46 14.80
N ARG A 147 -25.07 13.29 15.11
CA ARG A 147 -23.86 13.19 15.94
C ARG A 147 -22.64 13.89 15.33
N GLU A 148 -22.49 13.85 14.03
CA GLU A 148 -21.41 14.58 13.35
C GLU A 148 -21.57 16.09 13.46
N LYS A 149 -22.79 16.59 13.31
CA LYS A 149 -23.11 18.02 13.58
C LYS A 149 -22.79 18.43 15.02
N GLU A 150 -23.10 17.58 15.99
CA GLU A 150 -22.76 17.83 17.40
C GLU A 150 -21.23 17.90 17.62
N ARG A 151 -20.45 17.17 16.83
CA ARG A 151 -18.97 17.19 16.83
C ARG A 151 -18.36 18.32 16.02
N ASN A 152 -19.18 19.22 15.45
CA ASN A 152 -18.77 20.28 14.50
C ASN A 152 -18.04 19.74 13.26
N ILE A 153 -18.33 18.52 12.86
CA ILE A 153 -17.86 17.95 11.61
C ILE A 153 -18.81 18.44 10.51
N ASP A 154 -18.29 19.04 9.46
CA ASP A 154 -19.12 19.44 8.31
C ASP A 154 -19.69 18.17 7.68
N PRO A 155 -21.04 18.05 7.56
CA PRO A 155 -21.64 16.88 6.91
C PRO A 155 -21.21 16.70 5.45
N GLU A 156 -20.73 17.75 4.80
CA GLU A 156 -20.15 17.65 3.46
C GLU A 156 -18.71 17.12 3.46
N GLU A 157 -17.95 17.41 4.53
CA GLU A 157 -16.60 16.84 4.73
C GLU A 157 -16.68 15.41 5.29
N SER A 158 -17.71 15.08 6.06
CA SER A 158 -17.88 13.74 6.63
C SER A 158 -18.39 12.69 5.64
N LYS A 159 -18.77 13.10 4.44
CA LYS A 159 -19.20 12.18 3.35
C LYS A 159 -18.19 11.08 3.05
N SER A 160 -16.99 11.22 3.55
CA SER A 160 -15.89 10.29 3.37
C SER A 160 -15.86 9.11 4.34
N ALA A 161 -16.66 9.13 5.39
CA ALA A 161 -16.49 8.20 6.51
C ALA A 161 -17.48 7.03 6.52
N TYR A 162 -18.37 6.92 5.55
CA TYR A 162 -19.44 5.94 5.55
C TYR A 162 -19.09 4.65 4.82
N GLY A 163 -18.01 4.02 5.08
CA GLY A 163 -17.71 2.71 4.51
C GLY A 163 -18.68 1.62 4.99
N PHE A 164 -18.53 0.45 4.42
CA PHE A 164 -19.17 -0.75 4.94
C PHE A 164 -18.13 -1.77 5.36
N MET A 165 -18.55 -2.70 6.20
CA MET A 165 -17.77 -3.87 6.57
C MET A 165 -18.59 -5.12 6.39
N ILE A 166 -17.97 -6.17 5.85
CA ILE A 166 -18.54 -7.51 5.85
C ILE A 166 -17.65 -8.38 6.72
N GLY A 167 -18.22 -8.90 7.80
CA GLY A 167 -17.53 -9.72 8.77
C GLY A 167 -18.06 -11.15 8.82
N TYR A 168 -17.17 -12.11 9.03
CA TYR A 168 -17.50 -13.49 9.36
C TYR A 168 -16.80 -13.88 10.66
N SER A 169 -17.52 -14.53 11.55
CA SER A 169 -16.90 -15.12 12.75
C SER A 169 -17.73 -16.29 13.27
N ASP A 170 -17.15 -17.47 13.32
CA ASP A 170 -17.78 -18.69 13.83
C ASP A 170 -17.11 -19.26 15.10
N GLY A 171 -16.15 -18.51 15.66
CA GLY A 171 -15.36 -18.90 16.84
C GLY A 171 -14.07 -19.65 16.51
N ASP A 172 -13.93 -20.25 15.33
CA ASP A 172 -12.71 -20.88 14.85
C ASP A 172 -11.93 -19.97 13.90
N TYR A 173 -12.66 -19.19 13.11
CA TYR A 173 -12.13 -18.29 12.11
C TYR A 173 -12.83 -16.93 12.20
N SER A 174 -12.13 -15.89 11.83
CA SER A 174 -12.72 -14.58 11.58
C SER A 174 -12.14 -13.97 10.31
N THR A 175 -12.98 -13.27 9.56
CA THR A 175 -12.52 -12.43 8.45
C THR A 175 -13.29 -11.11 8.48
N LEU A 176 -12.66 -10.08 7.99
CA LEU A 176 -13.22 -8.76 7.92
C LEU A 176 -12.78 -8.10 6.60
N LEU A 177 -13.76 -7.58 5.87
CA LEU A 177 -13.58 -6.82 4.66
C LEU A 177 -14.07 -5.40 4.90
N TRP A 178 -13.22 -4.40 4.66
CA TRP A 178 -13.58 -2.99 4.67
C TRP A 178 -13.75 -2.48 3.25
N GLY A 179 -14.97 -2.13 2.89
CA GLY A 179 -15.27 -1.70 1.53
C GLY A 179 -14.76 -0.30 1.19
N SER A 180 -14.47 0.54 2.19
CA SER A 180 -13.96 1.90 1.97
C SER A 180 -12.44 1.98 1.82
N SER A 181 -11.70 0.95 2.21
CA SER A 181 -10.23 1.00 2.27
C SER A 181 -9.55 -0.19 1.60
N PHE A 182 -10.29 -1.07 0.93
CA PHE A 182 -9.75 -2.29 0.32
C PHE A 182 -8.89 -3.13 1.27
N MET A 183 -9.20 -3.07 2.55
CA MET A 183 -8.48 -3.83 3.56
C MET A 183 -9.21 -5.12 3.86
N CYS A 184 -8.45 -6.18 3.93
CA CYS A 184 -8.92 -7.50 4.31
C CYS A 184 -8.09 -8.07 5.45
N GLU A 185 -8.77 -8.72 6.37
CA GLU A 185 -8.15 -9.48 7.45
C GLU A 185 -8.77 -10.88 7.53
N PHE A 186 -7.93 -11.87 7.66
CA PHE A 186 -8.33 -13.24 8.02
C PHE A 186 -7.55 -13.71 9.24
N THR A 187 -8.22 -14.38 10.16
CA THR A 187 -7.60 -14.93 11.36
C THR A 187 -8.17 -16.33 11.67
N ASN A 188 -7.26 -17.27 11.89
CA ASN A 188 -7.56 -18.60 12.41
C ASN A 188 -7.51 -18.60 13.94
N LYS A 189 -8.24 -19.49 14.59
CA LYS A 189 -8.27 -19.68 16.07
C LYS A 189 -6.89 -19.92 16.71
N ARG A 190 -5.91 -20.37 15.94
CA ARG A 190 -4.53 -20.54 16.41
C ARG A 190 -3.88 -19.21 16.80
N VAL A 191 -4.35 -18.12 16.21
CA VAL A 191 -3.89 -16.76 16.51
C VAL A 191 -4.54 -16.32 17.82
N SER A 192 -3.78 -16.30 18.92
CA SER A 192 -4.29 -15.87 20.22
C SER A 192 -4.64 -14.38 20.22
N GLY A 193 -5.63 -13.99 21.03
CA GLY A 193 -6.00 -12.58 21.19
C GLY A 193 -4.84 -11.70 21.66
N THR A 194 -3.94 -12.22 22.50
CA THR A 194 -2.74 -11.50 22.95
C THR A 194 -1.75 -11.28 21.82
N TRP A 195 -1.54 -12.29 20.98
CA TRP A 195 -0.67 -12.19 19.81
C TRP A 195 -1.24 -11.18 18.82
N LYS A 196 -2.51 -11.31 18.47
CA LYS A 196 -3.21 -10.39 17.59
C LYS A 196 -3.10 -8.94 18.08
N LYS A 197 -3.33 -8.71 19.38
CA LYS A 197 -3.20 -7.37 19.97
C LYS A 197 -1.79 -6.81 19.82
N LYS A 198 -0.75 -7.60 20.12
CA LYS A 198 0.63 -7.17 19.96
C LYS A 198 0.98 -6.87 18.51
N TYR A 199 0.51 -7.70 17.58
CA TYR A 199 0.72 -7.50 16.14
C TYR A 199 0.10 -6.18 15.65
N TYR A 200 -1.13 -5.86 16.07
CA TYR A 200 -1.78 -4.59 15.72
C TYR A 200 -1.11 -3.39 16.40
N GLU A 201 -0.76 -3.52 17.68
CA GLU A 201 -0.06 -2.45 18.40
C GLU A 201 1.31 -2.13 17.79
N ALA A 202 1.94 -3.09 17.16
CA ALA A 202 3.20 -2.93 16.43
C ALA A 202 3.04 -2.44 14.98
N GLY A 203 1.85 -1.99 14.57
CA GLY A 203 1.60 -1.51 13.21
C GLY A 203 1.76 -2.62 12.16
N HIS A 204 1.17 -3.80 12.45
CA HIS A 204 1.26 -5.01 11.64
C HIS A 204 2.68 -5.60 11.51
N ARG A 205 3.59 -5.18 12.39
CA ARG A 205 4.89 -5.83 12.56
C ARG A 205 4.91 -6.68 13.83
N PRO A 206 5.63 -7.82 13.80
CA PRO A 206 5.84 -8.58 15.02
C PRO A 206 6.61 -7.73 16.05
N PRO A 207 6.35 -7.93 17.36
CA PRO A 207 7.14 -7.27 18.39
C PRO A 207 8.62 -7.63 18.27
N ASP A 208 9.50 -6.64 18.17
CA ASP A 208 10.94 -6.82 17.96
C ASP A 208 11.61 -7.76 18.97
N ASP A 209 11.14 -7.74 20.22
CA ASP A 209 11.67 -8.58 21.32
C ASP A 209 11.37 -10.08 21.17
N ASN A 210 10.50 -10.47 20.24
CA ASN A 210 10.17 -11.85 19.93
C ASN A 210 10.76 -12.36 18.60
N ILE A 211 11.35 -11.48 17.80
CA ILE A 211 12.00 -11.86 16.54
C ILE A 211 13.30 -12.58 16.85
N VAL A 212 13.38 -13.86 16.49
CA VAL A 212 14.60 -14.65 16.66
C VAL A 212 15.50 -14.62 15.43
N ARG A 213 14.94 -14.35 14.28
CA ARG A 213 15.66 -14.17 13.02
C ARG A 213 14.83 -13.34 12.06
N SER A 214 15.48 -12.41 11.37
CA SER A 214 14.91 -11.60 10.30
C SER A 214 15.67 -11.91 9.00
N ILE A 215 14.96 -12.16 7.91
CA ILE A 215 15.49 -12.71 6.67
C ILE A 215 14.98 -11.85 5.50
N ASP A 216 15.90 -11.23 4.79
CA ASP A 216 15.64 -10.55 3.52
C ASP A 216 15.89 -11.57 2.38
N ILE A 217 14.83 -12.01 1.72
CA ILE A 217 14.91 -13.07 0.70
C ILE A 217 15.87 -12.72 -0.43
N SER A 218 16.05 -11.44 -0.71
CA SER A 218 16.98 -10.99 -1.77
C SER A 218 18.46 -11.06 -1.40
N LYS A 219 18.79 -11.27 -0.11
CA LYS A 219 20.16 -11.18 0.42
C LYS A 219 20.60 -12.45 1.15
N ASP A 220 19.65 -13.14 1.78
CA ASP A 220 19.94 -14.24 2.69
C ASP A 220 19.70 -15.60 2.03
N SER A 221 20.53 -16.61 2.38
CA SER A 221 20.22 -17.99 2.00
C SER A 221 19.13 -18.54 2.91
N ILE A 222 18.15 -19.18 2.30
CA ILE A 222 17.01 -19.81 3.00
C ILE A 222 17.09 -21.33 3.03
N ASP A 223 18.04 -21.94 2.34
CA ASP A 223 18.09 -23.40 2.10
C ASP A 223 18.19 -24.24 3.40
N ASP A 224 18.91 -23.72 4.39
CA ASP A 224 19.14 -24.39 5.67
C ASP A 224 18.26 -23.83 6.81
N VAL A 225 17.24 -23.02 6.49
CA VAL A 225 16.37 -22.43 7.51
C VAL A 225 15.16 -23.31 7.74
N SER A 226 15.04 -23.83 8.98
CA SER A 226 13.89 -24.64 9.39
C SER A 226 13.54 -24.38 10.85
N TYR A 227 12.26 -24.35 11.18
CA TYR A 227 11.75 -24.18 12.54
C TYR A 227 10.57 -25.13 12.81
N VAL A 228 10.36 -25.44 14.08
CA VAL A 228 9.24 -26.30 14.50
C VAL A 228 7.98 -25.43 14.65
N LEU A 229 7.04 -25.55 13.70
CA LEU A 229 5.71 -24.93 13.72
C LEU A 229 4.68 -25.96 14.14
N ASP A 230 3.93 -25.69 15.21
CA ASP A 230 2.87 -26.57 15.73
C ASP A 230 3.33 -28.04 15.89
N GLY A 231 4.59 -28.25 16.34
CA GLY A 231 5.17 -29.57 16.57
C GLY A 231 5.77 -30.27 15.35
N LYS A 232 5.78 -29.66 14.19
CA LYS A 232 6.38 -30.18 12.95
C LYS A 232 7.50 -29.25 12.46
N GLU A 233 8.61 -29.84 12.04
CA GLU A 233 9.69 -29.10 11.40
C GLU A 233 9.26 -28.68 9.99
N VAL A 234 9.32 -27.37 9.73
CA VAL A 234 8.88 -26.75 8.47
C VAL A 234 10.04 -25.96 7.88
N PRO A 235 10.63 -26.44 6.77
CA PRO A 235 11.63 -25.67 6.03
C PRO A 235 11.06 -24.34 5.53
N LEU A 236 11.80 -23.25 5.69
CA LEU A 236 11.34 -21.92 5.27
C LEU A 236 11.03 -21.87 3.77
N LYS A 237 11.85 -22.51 2.95
CA LYS A 237 11.61 -22.61 1.50
C LYS A 237 10.22 -23.19 1.18
N ASN A 238 9.84 -24.29 1.83
CA ASN A 238 8.52 -24.91 1.60
C ASN A 238 7.38 -24.00 2.09
N ALA A 239 7.63 -23.25 3.18
CA ALA A 239 6.66 -22.30 3.70
C ALA A 239 6.42 -21.13 2.73
N ILE A 240 7.49 -20.59 2.13
CA ILE A 240 7.43 -19.55 1.12
C ILE A 240 6.68 -20.06 -0.11
N GLU A 241 7.10 -21.19 -0.69
CA GLU A 241 6.44 -21.80 -1.86
C GLU A 241 4.94 -22.00 -1.62
N TYR A 242 4.56 -22.51 -0.44
CA TYR A 242 3.15 -22.69 -0.09
C TYR A 242 2.38 -21.36 -0.06
N VAL A 243 2.92 -20.32 0.55
CA VAL A 243 2.25 -19.01 0.66
C VAL A 243 2.13 -18.37 -0.72
N GLU A 244 3.19 -18.32 -1.51
CA GLU A 244 3.18 -17.74 -2.86
C GLU A 244 2.19 -18.44 -3.80
N GLU A 245 2.10 -19.78 -3.74
CA GLU A 245 1.14 -20.53 -4.53
C GLU A 245 -0.31 -20.34 -4.11
N ASN A 246 -0.58 -20.03 -2.85
CA ASN A 246 -1.93 -20.07 -2.31
C ASN A 246 -2.50 -18.68 -1.99
N ILE A 247 -1.70 -17.66 -1.75
CA ILE A 247 -2.19 -16.32 -1.43
C ILE A 247 -3.08 -15.76 -2.55
N GLY A 248 -2.68 -15.91 -3.81
CA GLY A 248 -3.47 -15.49 -4.97
C GLY A 248 -4.77 -16.29 -5.16
N LYS A 249 -4.81 -17.54 -4.68
CA LYS A 249 -6.02 -18.40 -4.74
C LYS A 249 -7.03 -18.07 -3.65
N THR A 250 -6.62 -17.41 -2.57
CA THR A 250 -7.52 -17.10 -1.45
C THR A 250 -8.58 -16.07 -1.81
N GLY A 251 -8.49 -15.49 -3.01
CA GLY A 251 -9.51 -14.57 -3.49
C GLY A 251 -9.81 -13.44 -2.50
N TYR A 252 -8.78 -13.01 -1.76
CA TYR A 252 -8.94 -12.12 -0.62
C TYR A 252 -9.50 -10.75 -1.01
N HIS A 253 -9.36 -10.40 -2.27
CA HIS A 253 -9.99 -9.24 -2.87
C HIS A 253 -11.07 -9.72 -3.80
N TYR A 254 -12.27 -9.39 -3.62
CA TYR A 254 -13.39 -9.60 -4.49
C TYR A 254 -13.22 -10.61 -5.66
N ALA A 255 -12.01 -10.86 -6.08
CA ALA A 255 -11.49 -11.99 -6.85
C ALA A 255 -9.97 -11.98 -6.76
N ALA A 256 -9.35 -13.15 -6.73
CA ALA A 256 -7.92 -13.28 -7.00
C ALA A 256 -7.68 -12.71 -8.39
N SER A 257 -6.86 -11.68 -8.49
CA SER A 257 -6.51 -11.18 -9.81
C SER A 257 -5.76 -12.28 -10.57
N PRO A 258 -6.28 -12.78 -11.69
CA PRO A 258 -5.59 -13.78 -12.47
C PRO A 258 -4.29 -13.26 -13.10
N PHE A 259 -4.02 -11.96 -12.94
CA PHE A 259 -2.89 -11.26 -13.54
C PHE A 259 -1.71 -11.10 -12.58
N LEU A 260 -1.95 -11.17 -11.26
CA LEU A 260 -0.92 -10.93 -10.27
C LEU A 260 -0.27 -12.23 -9.82
N THR A 261 1.03 -12.14 -9.61
CA THR A 261 1.81 -13.10 -8.83
C THR A 261 2.28 -12.45 -7.54
N TYR A 262 2.66 -13.25 -6.57
CA TYR A 262 3.11 -12.77 -5.27
C TYR A 262 4.45 -13.39 -4.94
N GLU A 263 5.37 -12.59 -4.43
CA GLU A 263 6.69 -13.02 -3.98
C GLU A 263 6.90 -12.62 -2.53
N VAL A 264 7.36 -13.54 -1.71
CA VAL A 264 7.78 -13.25 -0.34
C VAL A 264 9.11 -12.49 -0.40
N ILE A 265 9.13 -11.29 0.16
CA ILE A 265 10.32 -10.42 0.16
C ILE A 265 11.04 -10.41 1.48
N HIS A 266 10.32 -10.65 2.57
CA HIS A 266 10.85 -10.63 3.92
C HIS A 266 10.16 -11.67 4.81
N VAL A 267 10.92 -12.29 5.71
CA VAL A 267 10.39 -13.23 6.71
C VAL A 267 10.99 -12.96 8.07
N ASP A 268 10.14 -12.72 9.05
CA ASP A 268 10.51 -12.76 10.45
C ASP A 268 10.13 -14.10 11.07
N VAL A 269 11.09 -14.74 11.71
CA VAL A 269 10.86 -15.92 12.55
C VAL A 269 10.58 -15.44 13.96
N ILE A 270 9.39 -15.73 14.46
CA ILE A 270 8.91 -15.17 15.72
C ILE A 270 8.65 -16.27 16.73
N LYS A 271 9.16 -16.08 17.94
CA LYS A 271 8.89 -16.92 19.10
C LYS A 271 7.73 -16.36 19.90
N TYR A 272 6.65 -17.10 20.07
CA TYR A 272 5.41 -16.61 20.71
C TYR A 272 5.01 -17.34 22.00
N GLY A 273 5.86 -18.22 22.49
CA GLY A 273 5.68 -18.87 23.79
C GLY A 273 6.39 -20.21 23.89
N GLY A 274 7.21 -20.42 24.93
CA GLY A 274 8.04 -21.61 25.05
C GLY A 274 8.94 -21.80 23.82
N ASP A 275 8.90 -22.98 23.20
CA ASP A 275 9.62 -23.28 21.94
C ASP A 275 8.65 -23.32 20.73
N LYS A 276 7.66 -22.44 20.73
CA LYS A 276 6.73 -22.28 19.62
C LYS A 276 7.17 -21.12 18.75
N TYR A 277 7.22 -21.37 17.45
CA TYR A 277 7.60 -20.39 16.43
C TYR A 277 6.51 -20.25 15.37
N TYR A 278 6.56 -19.15 14.65
CA TYR A 278 5.81 -18.97 13.42
C TYR A 278 6.62 -18.11 12.43
N TYR A 279 6.28 -18.21 11.16
CA TYR A 279 6.79 -17.33 10.12
C TYR A 279 5.82 -16.18 9.89
N ALA A 280 6.31 -14.96 9.99
CA ALA A 280 5.61 -13.76 9.55
C ALA A 280 6.25 -13.29 8.25
N MET A 281 5.49 -13.30 7.17
CA MET A 281 5.94 -13.05 5.81
C MET A 281 5.34 -11.75 5.30
N GLU A 282 6.17 -10.92 4.67
CA GLU A 282 5.77 -9.79 3.87
C GLU A 282 5.89 -10.14 2.40
N LEU A 283 4.85 -9.85 1.63
CA LEU A 283 4.80 -10.18 0.21
C LEU A 283 4.68 -8.93 -0.65
N LYS A 284 5.18 -9.04 -1.87
CA LYS A 284 5.07 -8.06 -2.94
C LYS A 284 4.18 -8.65 -4.04
N ALA A 285 3.22 -7.87 -4.51
CA ALA A 285 2.44 -8.20 -5.69
C ALA A 285 3.21 -7.80 -6.96
N LEU A 286 3.08 -8.58 -8.03
CA LEU A 286 3.70 -8.31 -9.32
C LEU A 286 2.70 -8.48 -10.47
N TYR A 287 2.82 -7.63 -11.47
CA TYR A 287 2.17 -7.81 -12.77
C TYR A 287 3.23 -8.05 -13.84
N LYS A 288 3.21 -9.24 -14.46
CA LYS A 288 4.21 -9.64 -15.47
C LYS A 288 5.67 -9.42 -15.01
N GLY A 289 5.96 -9.70 -13.74
CA GLY A 289 7.28 -9.52 -13.13
C GLY A 289 7.63 -8.09 -12.70
N ILE A 290 6.72 -7.11 -12.88
CA ILE A 290 6.90 -5.74 -12.43
C ILE A 290 6.21 -5.59 -11.07
N PRO A 291 6.94 -5.22 -10.01
CA PRO A 291 6.38 -5.13 -8.67
C PRO A 291 5.48 -3.91 -8.49
N PHE A 292 4.54 -4.03 -7.55
CA PHE A 292 3.80 -2.90 -7.00
C PHE A 292 4.50 -2.33 -5.77
N SER A 293 4.26 -1.06 -5.50
CA SER A 293 4.67 -0.46 -4.23
C SER A 293 3.96 -1.17 -3.08
N SER A 294 4.72 -1.81 -2.20
CA SER A 294 4.22 -2.60 -1.06
C SER A 294 4.38 -1.89 0.28
N ASP A 295 5.14 -0.82 0.36
CA ASP A 295 5.35 -0.12 1.62
C ASP A 295 4.21 0.88 1.88
N MET A 296 3.48 0.69 2.97
CA MET A 296 2.37 1.57 3.34
C MET A 296 2.80 3.02 3.62
N TYR A 297 4.08 3.24 3.91
CA TYR A 297 4.66 4.58 4.09
C TYR A 297 5.12 5.22 2.78
N ALA A 298 5.08 4.47 1.68
CA ALA A 298 5.41 4.98 0.36
C ALA A 298 4.28 5.81 -0.26
N ALA A 299 3.11 5.84 0.37
CA ALA A 299 2.04 6.75 -0.02
C ALA A 299 2.49 8.18 0.28
N GLY A 300 2.63 8.99 -0.76
CA GLY A 300 3.06 10.37 -0.68
C GLY A 300 2.10 11.29 -1.41
N TYR A 301 2.33 12.59 -1.26
CA TYR A 301 1.62 13.60 -2.02
C TYR A 301 2.60 14.28 -2.98
N PRO A 302 2.14 14.83 -4.12
CA PRO A 302 2.97 15.63 -4.97
C PRO A 302 3.59 16.78 -4.18
N LEU A 303 4.87 17.02 -4.38
CA LEU A 303 5.57 18.12 -3.72
C LEU A 303 5.19 19.49 -4.32
N GLU A 304 4.65 19.47 -5.53
CA GLU A 304 4.17 20.67 -6.22
C GLU A 304 2.78 20.41 -6.85
N GLY A 305 1.83 21.30 -6.61
CA GLY A 305 0.49 21.26 -7.19
C GLY A 305 -0.57 20.57 -6.32
N GLU A 306 -1.82 20.71 -6.75
CA GLU A 306 -2.95 19.99 -6.18
C GLU A 306 -3.31 18.81 -7.10
N VAL A 307 -3.56 17.65 -6.50
CA VAL A 307 -4.02 16.45 -7.23
C VAL A 307 -5.32 15.95 -6.66
N ASP A 308 -6.12 15.34 -7.51
CA ASP A 308 -7.42 14.77 -7.22
C ASP A 308 -7.39 13.25 -7.03
N TYR A 309 -6.20 12.70 -6.81
CA TYR A 309 -6.01 11.27 -6.55
C TYR A 309 -5.37 11.00 -5.19
N GLU A 310 -5.51 9.78 -4.72
CA GLU A 310 -4.79 9.23 -3.57
C GLU A 310 -3.89 8.08 -4.02
N ILE A 311 -2.70 8.02 -3.43
CA ILE A 311 -1.74 6.95 -3.64
C ILE A 311 -2.03 5.83 -2.65
N PHE A 312 -1.92 4.61 -3.15
CA PHE A 312 -2.19 3.40 -2.41
C PHE A 312 -1.04 2.41 -2.56
N SER A 313 -0.71 1.70 -1.50
CA SER A 313 0.33 0.66 -1.51
C SER A 313 -0.27 -0.72 -1.38
N GLU A 314 0.20 -1.64 -2.21
CA GLU A 314 -0.17 -3.05 -2.21
C GLU A 314 0.62 -3.79 -1.12
N THR A 315 0.07 -3.87 0.07
CA THR A 315 0.74 -4.48 1.23
C THR A 315 0.08 -5.80 1.60
N HIS A 316 0.87 -6.86 1.72
CA HIS A 316 0.40 -8.19 2.07
C HIS A 316 1.25 -8.81 3.16
N HIS A 317 0.63 -9.24 4.24
CA HIS A 317 1.27 -9.95 5.34
C HIS A 317 0.57 -11.27 5.59
N VAL A 318 1.36 -12.33 5.73
CA VAL A 318 0.86 -13.68 6.03
C VAL A 318 1.63 -14.23 7.21
N SER A 319 0.92 -14.81 8.19
CA SER A 319 1.56 -15.57 9.25
C SER A 319 1.20 -17.05 9.13
N MET A 320 2.21 -17.90 9.19
CA MET A 320 2.11 -19.35 9.15
C MET A 320 2.52 -19.93 10.51
N LEU A 321 1.55 -20.49 11.25
CA LEU A 321 1.76 -21.11 12.55
C LEU A 321 1.85 -22.64 12.49
N ALA A 322 1.50 -23.25 11.37
CA ALA A 322 1.63 -24.68 11.11
C ALA A 322 1.98 -24.92 9.65
N GLU A 323 2.51 -26.11 9.35
CA GLU A 323 2.77 -26.52 7.97
C GLU A 323 1.51 -26.40 7.11
N ASN A 324 1.66 -25.84 5.90
CA ASN A 324 0.58 -25.67 4.93
C ASN A 324 -0.64 -24.91 5.50
N SER A 325 -0.39 -23.86 6.27
CA SER A 325 -1.44 -22.99 6.79
C SER A 325 -1.15 -21.52 6.50
N MET A 326 -2.19 -20.72 6.36
CA MET A 326 -2.16 -19.27 6.45
C MET A 326 -3.10 -18.91 7.60
N ASP A 327 -2.54 -18.70 8.79
CA ASP A 327 -3.33 -18.55 10.01
C ASP A 327 -3.76 -17.11 10.28
N PHE A 328 -3.00 -16.17 9.73
CA PHE A 328 -3.33 -14.75 9.70
C PHE A 328 -2.96 -14.18 8.34
N ILE A 329 -3.87 -13.44 7.74
CA ILE A 329 -3.63 -12.66 6.53
C ILE A 329 -4.13 -11.25 6.77
N TRP A 330 -3.28 -10.27 6.48
CA TRP A 330 -3.66 -8.89 6.38
C TRP A 330 -3.21 -8.37 5.02
N SER A 331 -4.12 -7.77 4.31
CA SER A 331 -3.86 -7.35 2.95
C SER A 331 -4.58 -6.05 2.65
N SER A 332 -3.86 -5.13 2.04
CA SER A 332 -4.44 -3.98 1.38
C SER A 332 -4.07 -4.07 -0.09
N ALA A 333 -5.06 -4.20 -0.95
CA ALA A 333 -4.87 -4.34 -2.39
C ALA A 333 -6.13 -3.96 -3.15
N ASN A 334 -5.99 -3.84 -4.46
CA ASN A 334 -7.07 -3.46 -5.35
C ASN A 334 -7.65 -4.67 -6.11
N ASN A 335 -8.87 -4.52 -6.58
CA ASN A 335 -9.50 -5.49 -7.45
C ASN A 335 -9.03 -5.28 -8.90
N TYR A 336 -8.28 -6.24 -9.43
CA TYR A 336 -7.74 -6.20 -10.79
C TYR A 336 -8.44 -7.17 -11.74
N GLU A 337 -9.75 -7.36 -11.63
CA GLU A 337 -10.49 -8.33 -12.46
C GLU A 337 -10.60 -7.93 -13.93
N GLU A 338 -10.87 -6.66 -14.18
CA GLU A 338 -11.06 -6.15 -15.53
C GLU A 338 -10.05 -5.05 -15.82
N LYS A 339 -9.21 -5.28 -16.83
CA LYS A 339 -8.21 -4.31 -17.26
C LYS A 339 -8.67 -3.63 -18.53
N LYS A 340 -8.66 -2.30 -18.53
CA LYS A 340 -8.73 -1.51 -19.76
C LYS A 340 -7.37 -1.48 -20.45
N GLU A 341 -7.36 -1.22 -21.76
CA GLU A 341 -6.13 -0.91 -22.48
C GLU A 341 -5.56 0.41 -21.93
N GLY A 342 -4.34 0.33 -21.40
CA GLY A 342 -3.56 1.48 -20.96
C GLY A 342 -2.45 1.82 -21.96
N GLU A 343 -1.74 2.89 -21.72
CA GLU A 343 -0.57 3.28 -22.52
C GLU A 343 0.57 2.28 -22.30
N VAL A 344 1.34 2.02 -23.33
CA VAL A 344 2.53 1.16 -23.25
C VAL A 344 3.76 2.04 -23.33
N TYR A 345 4.54 2.07 -22.26
CA TYR A 345 5.76 2.84 -22.16
C TYR A 345 6.98 1.96 -22.48
N ASP A 346 7.74 2.36 -23.49
CA ASP A 346 9.01 1.77 -23.86
C ASP A 346 10.21 2.71 -23.57
N LYS A 347 9.91 3.92 -23.09
CA LYS A 347 10.88 4.96 -22.73
C LYS A 347 10.61 5.51 -21.34
N PHE A 348 11.68 5.68 -20.60
CA PHE A 348 11.69 6.11 -19.21
C PHE A 348 12.75 7.18 -19.01
N LEU A 349 12.67 7.92 -17.93
CA LEU A 349 13.75 8.78 -17.44
C LEU A 349 14.98 7.93 -17.10
N SER A 350 16.17 8.49 -17.22
CA SER A 350 17.36 7.85 -16.66
C SER A 350 17.29 7.78 -15.13
N ILE A 351 18.00 6.83 -14.54
CA ILE A 351 18.15 6.75 -13.08
C ILE A 351 18.78 8.05 -12.54
N ASP A 352 19.73 8.60 -13.27
CA ASP A 352 20.40 9.85 -12.92
C ASP A 352 19.45 11.06 -12.95
N ASP A 353 18.50 11.11 -13.89
CA ASP A 353 17.46 12.15 -13.91
C ASP A 353 16.50 12.00 -12.72
N ALA A 354 16.08 10.79 -12.42
CA ALA A 354 15.22 10.53 -11.27
C ALA A 354 15.90 10.95 -9.96
N MET A 355 17.17 10.60 -9.77
CA MET A 355 17.93 10.98 -8.57
C MET A 355 18.22 12.48 -8.51
N TYR A 356 18.43 13.12 -9.65
CA TYR A 356 18.54 14.59 -9.73
C TYR A 356 17.26 15.28 -9.26
N LEU A 357 16.11 14.79 -9.68
CA LEU A 357 14.81 15.32 -9.26
C LEU A 357 14.59 15.16 -7.75
N VAL A 358 14.89 13.99 -7.18
CA VAL A 358 14.83 13.77 -5.73
C VAL A 358 15.81 14.71 -4.99
N SER A 359 17.03 14.84 -5.48
CA SER A 359 18.00 15.76 -4.88
C SER A 359 17.50 17.21 -4.84
N ASN A 360 16.81 17.65 -5.88
CA ASN A 360 16.23 19.01 -5.90
C ASN A 360 15.05 19.17 -4.94
N ALA A 361 14.33 18.08 -4.64
CA ALA A 361 13.22 18.07 -3.70
C ALA A 361 13.68 18.05 -2.23
N VAL A 362 14.89 17.57 -1.96
CA VAL A 362 15.45 17.48 -0.61
C VAL A 362 16.19 18.77 -0.26
N SER A 363 15.96 19.28 0.95
CA SER A 363 16.70 20.47 1.44
C SER A 363 18.20 20.27 1.37
N SER A 364 18.92 21.30 0.89
CA SER A 364 20.40 21.31 0.82
C SER A 364 21.10 21.20 2.18
N SER A 365 20.38 21.40 3.27
CA SER A 365 20.89 21.26 4.65
C SER A 365 20.78 19.83 5.20
N THR A 366 20.14 18.93 4.47
CA THR A 366 19.87 17.54 4.87
C THR A 366 20.64 16.60 3.95
N THR A 367 21.27 15.58 4.50
CA THR A 367 21.82 14.47 3.71
C THR A 367 21.02 13.21 4.03
N LEU A 368 20.36 12.64 3.02
CA LEU A 368 19.62 11.40 3.13
C LEU A 368 20.49 10.25 2.60
N HIS A 369 20.47 9.14 3.32
CA HIS A 369 21.10 7.91 2.89
C HIS A 369 20.09 7.07 2.11
N CYS A 370 20.23 7.02 0.78
CA CYS A 370 19.35 6.23 -0.09
C CYS A 370 19.87 4.80 -0.17
N ASP A 371 19.10 3.84 0.26
CA ASP A 371 19.51 2.44 0.28
C ASP A 371 18.89 1.62 -0.86
N ARG A 372 17.78 2.12 -1.49
CA ARG A 372 17.12 1.44 -2.61
C ARG A 372 16.48 2.43 -3.58
N VAL A 373 16.63 2.15 -4.86
CA VAL A 373 15.87 2.74 -5.97
C VAL A 373 15.25 1.58 -6.75
N GLU A 374 13.95 1.58 -6.93
CA GLU A 374 13.24 0.51 -7.62
C GLU A 374 12.24 1.08 -8.62
N LEU A 375 12.27 0.58 -9.86
CA LEU A 375 11.24 0.90 -10.85
C LEU A 375 10.09 -0.08 -10.67
N LEU A 376 8.90 0.44 -10.30
CA LEU A 376 7.75 -0.36 -9.91
C LEU A 376 6.44 0.36 -10.26
N TYR A 377 5.32 -0.33 -10.07
CA TYR A 377 4.00 0.31 -10.15
C TYR A 377 3.64 1.05 -8.87
N ARG A 378 3.27 2.31 -9.01
CA ARG A 378 2.53 3.06 -8.02
C ARG A 378 1.05 2.98 -8.36
N THR A 379 0.23 2.66 -7.39
CA THR A 379 -1.22 2.61 -7.53
C THR A 379 -1.84 3.91 -7.06
N GLU A 380 -2.75 4.45 -7.85
CA GLU A 380 -3.53 5.63 -7.52
C GLU A 380 -5.00 5.42 -7.83
N PHE A 381 -5.86 6.17 -7.15
CA PHE A 381 -7.27 6.21 -7.46
C PHE A 381 -7.81 7.63 -7.40
N HIS A 382 -8.59 7.98 -8.41
CA HIS A 382 -9.26 9.27 -8.50
C HIS A 382 -10.55 9.25 -7.70
N LYS A 383 -10.71 10.25 -6.86
CA LYS A 383 -11.93 10.45 -6.07
C LYS A 383 -12.97 11.19 -6.92
N ASP A 384 -14.20 10.73 -6.89
CA ASP A 384 -15.30 11.57 -7.30
C ASP A 384 -15.53 12.63 -6.21
N SER A 385 -15.69 13.89 -6.64
CA SER A 385 -15.85 15.05 -5.74
C SER A 385 -17.03 14.94 -4.76
N THR A 386 -17.87 13.94 -4.90
CA THR A 386 -19.06 13.75 -4.09
C THR A 386 -19.00 12.62 -3.08
N TYR A 387 -18.17 11.59 -3.29
CA TYR A 387 -18.04 10.42 -2.39
C TYR A 387 -16.72 9.70 -2.64
N TYR A 388 -16.25 8.90 -1.67
CA TYR A 388 -15.19 7.89 -1.84
C TYR A 388 -15.64 6.75 -2.80
N CYS A 389 -16.24 7.11 -3.92
CA CYS A 389 -16.53 6.19 -4.99
C CYS A 389 -15.31 6.14 -5.89
N ILE A 390 -14.42 5.21 -5.61
CA ILE A 390 -13.32 4.92 -6.53
C ILE A 390 -13.96 4.37 -7.78
N LYS A 391 -13.79 5.09 -8.90
CA LYS A 391 -14.30 4.65 -10.21
C LYS A 391 -13.26 3.87 -10.98
N GLU A 392 -12.00 4.20 -10.73
CA GLU A 392 -10.89 3.68 -11.48
C GLU A 392 -9.64 3.66 -10.60
N VAL A 393 -8.91 2.58 -10.71
CA VAL A 393 -7.57 2.46 -10.15
C VAL A 393 -6.60 2.48 -11.31
N GLN A 394 -5.58 3.33 -11.22
CA GLN A 394 -4.52 3.44 -12.20
C GLN A 394 -3.19 3.07 -11.58
N CYS A 395 -2.34 2.39 -12.35
CA CYS A 395 -1.02 2.02 -11.89
C CYS A 395 0.02 2.52 -12.89
N HIS A 396 0.86 3.43 -12.43
CA HIS A 396 1.89 4.08 -13.24
C HIS A 396 3.28 3.61 -12.85
N PRO A 397 4.23 3.56 -13.81
CA PRO A 397 5.61 3.27 -13.50
C PRO A 397 6.28 4.46 -12.79
N VAL A 398 6.84 4.20 -11.61
CA VAL A 398 7.60 5.20 -10.85
C VAL A 398 8.94 4.64 -10.40
N TYR A 399 9.93 5.50 -10.26
CA TYR A 399 11.10 5.22 -9.44
C TYR A 399 10.75 5.47 -7.98
N GLN A 400 10.67 4.44 -7.18
CA GLN A 400 10.53 4.56 -5.75
C GLN A 400 11.91 4.60 -5.11
N VAL A 401 12.25 5.73 -4.52
CA VAL A 401 13.52 5.97 -3.83
C VAL A 401 13.29 5.85 -2.33
N ARG A 402 13.92 4.86 -1.72
CA ARG A 402 13.86 4.64 -0.28
C ARG A 402 15.10 5.24 0.37
N CYS A 403 14.88 6.12 1.34
CA CYS A 403 15.94 6.78 2.08
C CYS A 403 15.82 6.49 3.58
N VAL A 404 16.95 6.22 4.22
CA VAL A 404 17.03 6.07 5.68
C VAL A 404 17.34 7.42 6.30
N ASN A 405 16.49 7.85 7.22
CA ASN A 405 16.66 9.10 7.94
C ASN A 405 17.11 8.81 9.38
N THR A 406 18.38 9.04 9.66
CA THR A 406 18.93 8.85 11.00
C THR A 406 18.64 10.00 11.96
N GLY A 407 18.15 11.13 11.44
CA GLY A 407 17.85 12.34 12.20
C GLY A 407 16.45 12.45 12.78
N LEU A 408 15.50 11.63 12.31
CA LEU A 408 14.11 11.64 12.74
C LEU A 408 13.68 10.25 13.19
N PRO A 409 13.74 9.95 14.50
CA PRO A 409 13.40 8.62 15.04
C PRO A 409 11.97 8.16 14.72
N ASP A 410 11.03 9.12 14.62
CA ASP A 410 9.60 8.85 14.33
C ASP A 410 9.37 8.52 12.84
N TYR A 411 10.32 8.89 11.97
CA TYR A 411 10.26 8.65 10.52
C TYR A 411 11.61 8.11 10.02
N PRO A 412 11.97 6.87 10.41
CA PRO A 412 13.28 6.31 10.10
C PRO A 412 13.50 6.03 8.62
N VAL A 413 12.42 5.95 7.86
CA VAL A 413 12.44 5.68 6.42
C VAL A 413 11.56 6.71 5.71
N LEU A 414 12.04 7.21 4.59
CA LEU A 414 11.38 8.16 3.73
C LEU A 414 11.32 7.59 2.32
N PHE A 415 10.21 7.84 1.65
CA PHE A 415 10.02 7.44 0.27
C PHE A 415 9.79 8.66 -0.61
N PHE A 416 10.41 8.64 -1.79
CA PHE A 416 10.10 9.53 -2.89
C PHE A 416 9.69 8.69 -4.08
N ASN A 417 8.57 9.03 -4.69
CA ASN A 417 8.16 8.45 -5.96
C ASN A 417 8.44 9.48 -7.06
N VAL A 418 9.17 9.09 -8.07
CA VAL A 418 9.40 9.90 -9.26
C VAL A 418 8.70 9.22 -10.41
N ASP A 419 7.68 9.87 -10.97
CA ASP A 419 7.03 9.36 -12.17
C ASP A 419 8.07 9.13 -13.26
N ALA A 420 8.18 7.88 -13.72
CA ALA A 420 9.27 7.46 -14.57
C ALA A 420 9.18 8.00 -16.01
N ILE A 421 8.06 8.65 -16.36
CA ILE A 421 7.80 9.24 -17.67
C ILE A 421 7.88 10.77 -17.60
N THR A 422 7.16 11.37 -16.65
CA THR A 422 7.01 12.83 -16.57
C THR A 422 8.03 13.50 -15.65
N GLY A 423 8.59 12.76 -14.69
CA GLY A 423 9.50 13.28 -13.67
C GLY A 423 8.81 14.00 -12.52
N MET A 424 7.50 13.91 -12.39
CA MET A 424 6.79 14.41 -11.20
C MET A 424 7.30 13.71 -9.95
N VAL A 425 7.63 14.48 -8.92
CA VAL A 425 8.14 13.96 -7.65
C VAL A 425 7.06 14.05 -6.59
N GLU A 426 6.89 12.95 -5.88
CA GLU A 426 6.02 12.84 -4.73
C GLU A 426 6.84 12.42 -3.52
N GLY A 427 6.47 12.89 -2.35
CA GLY A 427 7.18 12.58 -1.11
C GLY A 427 6.29 12.81 0.11
N MET A 428 6.83 12.53 1.29
CA MET A 428 6.14 12.83 2.54
C MET A 428 6.28 14.31 2.89
N ASP A 429 5.17 14.99 3.20
CA ASP A 429 5.07 16.41 3.58
C ASP A 429 5.99 16.84 4.74
N THR A 430 6.55 15.92 5.50
CA THR A 430 7.33 16.18 6.71
C THR A 430 8.77 16.62 6.45
N LEU A 431 9.18 16.73 5.18
CA LEU A 431 10.55 17.10 4.79
C LEU A 431 10.68 18.44 4.07
N ILE A 432 9.59 19.14 3.85
CA ILE A 432 9.57 20.42 3.15
C ILE A 432 9.79 21.58 4.11
#